data_ebf1c9e826194e5991a2e082696c319c
#
_entry.id   ebf1c9e826194e5991a2e082696c319c
#
_cell.length_a   1.000
_cell.length_b   1.000
_cell.length_c   1.000
_cell.angle_alpha   90.00
_cell.angle_beta   90.00
_cell.angle_gamma   90.00
#
_symmetry.space_group_name_H-M   'P 1'
#
loop_
_entity.id
_entity.type
_entity.pdbx_description
1 polymer ?
#
loop_
_entity_poly.entity_id
_entity_poly.type
_entity_poly.pdbx_seq_one_letter_code
_entity_poly.pdbx_strand_id
1 'polypeptide(L)'
;MSATVSLLFGVHAHQPAGNFASVVDEAHEKSYGPYLRTVYRYPQFRFSVHFSGWLLDYLLVHYPDDMALLREMVARGQAELFGGGDMEPVLASIPYRDRVGQITALSDRLERAFGRRPRGAWLTERVWEATVVPALADSGIEFVTVDDYHFVCAGQPLDALTGHFTTEEDDRRLDLFPISEQLRYRIPFAPADETVRYLESLATPGRAVAAIYFDDIEKFGIWPETYDWVYGKRWLEQFIEGVLASPVITPAHFETERAAAPTRGIVYLPTTSYLEMGEWSLPAAKADDYAALVAHHKDHGTYDRFKPFLRGGIWRNFLSRYPEANWMHKRMLGLSARVAALPQAQRTDEMLDLLYRSQANDAYWHGLFGGLYLPHLRRAVWNAAIALEHLLDAVDARAPAEARDVDHDGWTEILLHDAEVQAVVRDDADAALVEFASYALAHNFGDTLTRRREHYYRHMDAQEQSQAQHGGIASAHDRVAFRHAIGPAD
;
A
#
# COMPACT_ATOMS: atom_id res chain seq x y z
N MET A 1 20.46 -2.23 33.42
CA MET A 1 20.11 -1.40 32.24
C MET A 1 18.71 -0.86 32.49
N SER A 2 18.50 0.44 32.27
CA SER A 2 17.16 1.04 32.33
C SER A 2 16.25 0.43 31.28
N ALA A 3 14.97 0.29 31.59
CA ALA A 3 13.97 -0.13 30.61
C ALA A 3 13.79 1.00 29.57
N THR A 4 13.94 0.69 28.28
CA THR A 4 13.81 1.68 27.18
C THR A 4 12.98 1.14 26.04
N VAL A 5 12.24 2.03 25.38
CA VAL A 5 11.44 1.74 24.19
C VAL A 5 11.93 2.64 23.05
N SER A 6 12.42 2.05 21.98
CA SER A 6 12.68 2.75 20.72
C SER A 6 11.37 2.90 19.97
N LEU A 7 10.86 4.11 19.81
CA LEU A 7 9.70 4.38 18.95
C LEU A 7 10.16 4.56 17.52
N LEU A 8 9.79 3.62 16.64
CA LEU A 8 9.97 3.69 15.21
C LEU A 8 8.66 4.17 14.60
N PHE A 9 8.60 5.46 14.27
CA PHE A 9 7.38 6.12 13.82
C PHE A 9 7.46 6.43 12.33
N GLY A 10 6.68 5.75 11.51
CA GLY A 10 6.65 5.93 10.06
C GLY A 10 5.28 6.34 9.56
N VAL A 11 5.27 7.11 8.47
CA VAL A 11 4.06 7.50 7.76
C VAL A 11 4.20 7.23 6.26
N HIS A 12 3.12 6.75 5.67
CA HIS A 12 3.00 6.45 4.25
C HIS A 12 2.04 7.44 3.59
N ALA A 13 2.52 8.16 2.57
CA ALA A 13 1.73 9.10 1.80
C ALA A 13 1.46 8.51 0.41
N HIS A 14 0.22 8.29 0.10
CA HIS A 14 -0.22 7.74 -1.18
C HIS A 14 -1.52 8.38 -1.66
N GLN A 15 -1.56 8.62 -2.97
CA GLN A 15 -2.81 8.88 -3.69
C GLN A 15 -2.80 8.00 -4.94
N PRO A 16 -3.93 7.41 -5.35
CA PRO A 16 -4.00 6.59 -6.55
C PRO A 16 -3.55 7.34 -7.80
N ALA A 17 -2.74 6.71 -8.65
CA ALA A 17 -2.40 7.26 -9.95
C ALA A 17 -3.66 7.47 -10.79
N GLY A 18 -3.86 8.70 -11.31
CA GLY A 18 -5.08 9.09 -12.03
C GLY A 18 -6.17 9.69 -11.15
N ASN A 19 -5.91 9.91 -9.87
CA ASN A 19 -6.82 10.64 -9.00
C ASN A 19 -6.92 12.12 -9.42
N PHE A 20 -7.99 12.80 -9.00
CA PHE A 20 -8.22 14.20 -9.36
C PHE A 20 -7.27 15.13 -8.59
N ALA A 21 -6.73 16.15 -9.27
CA ALA A 21 -5.84 17.13 -8.65
C ALA A 21 -6.46 17.77 -7.39
N SER A 22 -7.75 18.09 -7.42
CA SER A 22 -8.46 18.65 -6.25
C SER A 22 -8.48 17.74 -5.02
N VAL A 23 -8.44 16.41 -5.21
CA VAL A 23 -8.36 15.43 -4.11
C VAL A 23 -6.94 15.41 -3.54
N VAL A 24 -5.94 15.50 -4.40
CA VAL A 24 -4.53 15.55 -3.97
C VAL A 24 -4.25 16.85 -3.23
N ASP A 25 -4.79 17.98 -3.72
CA ASP A 25 -4.68 19.29 -3.08
C ASP A 25 -5.35 19.27 -1.70
N GLU A 26 -6.57 18.73 -1.58
CA GLU A 26 -7.25 18.56 -0.30
C GLU A 26 -6.45 17.68 0.66
N ALA A 27 -5.85 16.60 0.16
CA ALA A 27 -5.01 15.72 0.96
C ALA A 27 -3.76 16.46 1.48
N HIS A 28 -3.13 17.28 0.64
CA HIS A 28 -2.02 18.11 1.06
C HIS A 28 -2.44 19.15 2.10
N GLU A 29 -3.51 19.91 1.83
CA GLU A 29 -3.99 20.99 2.71
C GLU A 29 -4.40 20.47 4.09
N LYS A 30 -5.01 19.28 4.17
CA LYS A 30 -5.55 18.73 5.42
C LYS A 30 -4.61 17.78 6.14
N SER A 31 -3.67 17.14 5.43
CA SER A 31 -2.79 16.13 6.03
C SER A 31 -1.32 16.41 5.80
N TYR A 32 -0.81 16.31 4.56
CA TYR A 32 0.63 16.29 4.31
C TYR A 32 1.33 17.58 4.76
N GLY A 33 0.83 18.73 4.36
CA GLY A 33 1.39 20.03 4.73
C GLY A 33 1.33 20.30 6.24
N PRO A 34 0.16 20.21 6.88
CA PRO A 34 0.04 20.37 8.34
C PRO A 34 0.89 19.40 9.14
N TYR A 35 1.00 18.13 8.71
CA TYR A 35 1.86 17.14 9.34
C TYR A 35 3.33 17.56 9.29
N LEU A 36 3.86 17.84 8.11
CA LEU A 36 5.26 18.24 7.93
C LEU A 36 5.60 19.51 8.71
N ARG A 37 4.74 20.54 8.65
CA ARG A 37 4.94 21.80 9.41
C ARG A 37 4.89 21.58 10.92
N THR A 38 4.05 20.66 11.40
CA THR A 38 3.98 20.33 12.84
C THR A 38 5.23 19.61 13.28
N VAL A 39 5.62 18.52 12.62
CA VAL A 39 6.78 17.72 13.01
C VAL A 39 8.09 18.51 12.85
N TYR A 40 8.19 19.41 11.86
CA TYR A 40 9.36 20.26 11.66
C TYR A 40 9.75 21.08 12.90
N ARG A 41 8.79 21.45 13.75
CA ARG A 41 9.00 22.22 15.00
C ARG A 41 9.65 21.39 16.13
N TYR A 42 9.73 20.07 15.97
CA TYR A 42 10.24 19.15 16.97
C TYR A 42 11.45 18.35 16.45
N PRO A 43 12.63 18.96 16.28
CA PRO A 43 13.77 18.31 15.63
C PRO A 43 14.29 17.05 16.35
N GLN A 44 13.93 16.84 17.61
CA GLN A 44 14.26 15.63 18.36
C GLN A 44 13.30 14.45 18.07
N PHE A 45 12.11 14.72 17.50
CA PHE A 45 11.17 13.69 17.11
C PHE A 45 11.60 13.12 15.76
N ARG A 46 12.26 11.97 15.79
CA ARG A 46 12.68 11.25 14.58
C ARG A 46 11.51 10.47 14.03
N PHE A 47 11.35 10.46 12.72
CA PHE A 47 10.29 9.75 12.03
C PHE A 47 10.77 9.27 10.65
N SER A 48 10.02 8.33 10.08
CA SER A 48 10.26 7.84 8.73
C SER A 48 9.08 8.21 7.82
N VAL A 49 9.35 8.42 6.53
CA VAL A 49 8.32 8.82 5.58
C VAL A 49 8.51 8.13 4.24
N HIS A 50 7.40 7.66 3.68
CA HIS A 50 7.29 7.15 2.31
C HIS A 50 6.34 8.03 1.49
N PHE A 51 6.69 8.26 0.23
CA PHE A 51 5.82 8.85 -0.78
C PHE A 51 5.83 7.98 -2.04
N SER A 52 4.67 7.74 -2.65
CA SER A 52 4.64 7.21 -4.01
C SER A 52 5.27 8.22 -4.99
N GLY A 53 5.94 7.71 -6.03
CA GLY A 53 6.78 8.55 -6.89
C GLY A 53 6.01 9.66 -7.60
N TRP A 54 4.83 9.36 -8.16
CA TRP A 54 4.03 10.37 -8.83
C TRP A 54 3.49 11.45 -7.86
N LEU A 55 3.10 11.04 -6.63
CA LEU A 55 2.66 11.98 -5.59
C LEU A 55 3.82 12.88 -5.17
N LEU A 56 5.01 12.31 -5.00
CA LEU A 56 6.21 13.09 -4.70
C LEU A 56 6.50 14.15 -5.76
N ASP A 57 6.42 13.78 -7.04
CA ASP A 57 6.60 14.76 -8.13
C ASP A 57 5.54 15.85 -8.10
N TYR A 58 4.28 15.48 -7.85
CA TYR A 58 3.20 16.45 -7.72
C TYR A 58 3.49 17.43 -6.58
N LEU A 59 3.89 16.94 -5.40
CA LEU A 59 4.19 17.79 -4.23
C LEU A 59 5.43 18.66 -4.45
N LEU A 60 6.45 18.16 -5.12
CA LEU A 60 7.65 18.96 -5.45
C LEU A 60 7.34 20.13 -6.38
N VAL A 61 6.36 19.98 -7.27
CA VAL A 61 5.92 21.02 -8.21
C VAL A 61 4.94 22.00 -7.58
N HIS A 62 3.93 21.49 -6.88
CA HIS A 62 2.80 22.32 -6.42
C HIS A 62 2.99 22.85 -4.99
N TYR A 63 3.79 22.17 -4.15
CA TYR A 63 4.02 22.52 -2.74
C TYR A 63 5.50 22.53 -2.36
N PRO A 64 6.33 23.30 -3.12
CA PRO A 64 7.79 23.28 -2.96
C PRO A 64 8.26 23.71 -1.57
N ASP A 65 7.52 24.58 -0.87
CA ASP A 65 7.88 25.07 0.45
C ASP A 65 7.82 23.95 1.50
N ASP A 66 6.78 23.13 1.49
CA ASP A 66 6.66 21.99 2.42
C ASP A 66 7.68 20.90 2.09
N MET A 67 8.00 20.71 0.80
CA MET A 67 9.07 19.80 0.38
C MET A 67 10.46 20.32 0.76
N ALA A 68 10.65 21.65 0.84
CA ALA A 68 11.86 22.23 1.40
C ALA A 68 12.02 21.94 2.89
N LEU A 69 10.93 22.02 3.69
CA LEU A 69 10.97 21.61 5.10
C LEU A 69 11.37 20.14 5.23
N LEU A 70 10.81 19.25 4.41
CA LEU A 70 11.20 17.83 4.43
C LEU A 70 12.67 17.65 4.08
N ARG A 71 13.19 18.37 3.09
CA ARG A 71 14.63 18.34 2.72
C ARG A 71 15.52 18.75 3.89
N GLU A 72 15.14 19.79 4.63
CA GLU A 72 15.87 20.19 5.84
C GLU A 72 15.79 19.13 6.95
N MET A 73 14.61 18.49 7.16
CA MET A 73 14.44 17.41 8.12
C MET A 73 15.30 16.19 7.78
N VAL A 74 15.41 15.83 6.50
CA VAL A 74 16.31 14.77 6.02
C VAL A 74 17.77 15.15 6.26
N ALA A 75 18.16 16.37 5.89
CA ALA A 75 19.55 16.86 6.03
C ALA A 75 20.03 16.89 7.49
N ARG A 76 19.13 17.25 8.44
CA ARG A 76 19.45 17.27 9.88
C ARG A 76 19.25 15.92 10.57
N GLY A 77 18.91 14.85 9.83
CA GLY A 77 18.72 13.51 10.40
C GLY A 77 17.48 13.35 11.27
N GLN A 78 16.45 14.14 11.03
CA GLN A 78 15.15 14.02 11.68
C GLN A 78 14.21 13.06 10.91
N ALA A 79 14.20 13.14 9.59
CA ALA A 79 13.39 12.29 8.72
C ALA A 79 14.24 11.22 8.04
N GLU A 80 13.82 9.97 8.11
CA GLU A 80 14.32 8.83 7.34
C GLU A 80 13.41 8.58 6.14
N LEU A 81 13.99 8.39 4.96
CA LEU A 81 13.23 8.12 3.74
C LEU A 81 13.03 6.62 3.55
N PHE A 82 11.82 6.23 3.21
CA PHE A 82 11.49 4.89 2.77
C PHE A 82 11.24 4.87 1.26
N GLY A 83 11.81 3.87 0.58
CA GLY A 83 11.53 3.55 -0.81
C GLY A 83 10.29 2.66 -0.95
N GLY A 84 10.12 2.11 -2.14
CA GLY A 84 9.01 1.25 -2.53
C GLY A 84 8.95 1.12 -4.04
N GLY A 85 7.85 0.64 -4.58
CA GLY A 85 7.58 0.74 -6.02
C GLY A 85 7.20 2.17 -6.41
N ASP A 86 7.75 2.70 -7.50
CA ASP A 86 7.59 4.11 -7.92
C ASP A 86 6.11 4.50 -8.12
N MET A 87 5.33 3.63 -8.79
CA MET A 87 3.89 3.83 -9.01
C MET A 87 3.01 2.98 -8.08
N GLU A 88 3.52 2.62 -6.91
CA GLU A 88 2.81 1.79 -5.93
C GLU A 88 2.24 0.48 -6.49
N PRO A 89 3.01 -0.32 -7.24
CA PRO A 89 2.54 -1.64 -7.61
C PRO A 89 2.49 -2.55 -6.39
N VAL A 90 1.58 -3.50 -6.35
CA VAL A 90 1.77 -4.68 -5.52
C VAL A 90 2.95 -5.47 -6.11
N LEU A 91 4.12 -5.33 -5.51
CA LEU A 91 5.37 -5.91 -6.05
C LEU A 91 5.24 -7.40 -6.36
N ALA A 92 4.54 -8.16 -5.55
CA ALA A 92 4.30 -9.58 -5.75
C ALA A 92 3.56 -9.88 -7.07
N SER A 93 2.77 -8.94 -7.61
CA SER A 93 1.95 -9.13 -8.81
C SER A 93 2.64 -8.76 -10.14
N ILE A 94 3.84 -8.19 -10.08
CA ILE A 94 4.62 -7.79 -11.27
C ILE A 94 5.90 -8.60 -11.42
N PRO A 95 6.50 -8.69 -12.63
CA PRO A 95 7.73 -9.45 -12.86
C PRO A 95 8.93 -8.91 -12.08
N TYR A 96 9.88 -9.79 -11.77
CA TYR A 96 11.10 -9.43 -11.04
C TYR A 96 11.83 -8.20 -11.61
N ARG A 97 12.02 -8.13 -12.95
CA ARG A 97 12.67 -7.01 -13.62
C ARG A 97 11.97 -5.67 -13.37
N ASP A 98 10.63 -5.70 -13.33
CA ASP A 98 9.82 -4.50 -13.12
C ASP A 98 9.83 -4.09 -11.64
N ARG A 99 9.88 -5.07 -10.72
CA ARG A 99 10.10 -4.80 -9.28
C ARG A 99 11.38 -4.02 -9.08
N VAL A 100 12.51 -4.54 -9.62
CA VAL A 100 13.81 -3.88 -9.54
C VAL A 100 13.76 -2.49 -10.17
N GLY A 101 13.15 -2.37 -11.36
CA GLY A 101 13.03 -1.09 -12.06
C GLY A 101 12.25 -0.06 -11.26
N GLN A 102 11.09 -0.41 -10.74
CA GLN A 102 10.25 0.50 -9.95
C GLN A 102 10.90 0.89 -8.61
N ILE A 103 11.52 -0.05 -7.88
CA ILE A 103 12.21 0.25 -6.62
C ILE A 103 13.40 1.18 -6.88
N THR A 104 14.15 0.94 -7.96
CA THR A 104 15.27 1.81 -8.35
C THR A 104 14.79 3.19 -8.74
N ALA A 105 13.72 3.29 -9.52
CA ALA A 105 13.16 4.58 -9.98
C ALA A 105 12.77 5.47 -8.80
N LEU A 106 12.03 4.96 -7.81
CA LEU A 106 11.69 5.72 -6.61
C LEU A 106 12.93 6.08 -5.79
N SER A 107 13.88 5.13 -5.62
CA SER A 107 15.13 5.40 -4.89
C SER A 107 15.93 6.52 -5.51
N ASP A 108 16.06 6.54 -6.84
CA ASP A 108 16.76 7.58 -7.58
C ASP A 108 16.03 8.93 -7.50
N ARG A 109 14.71 8.92 -7.48
CA ARG A 109 13.86 10.10 -7.31
C ARG A 109 14.05 10.72 -5.94
N LEU A 110 14.04 9.92 -4.88
CA LEU A 110 14.30 10.35 -3.50
C LEU A 110 15.72 10.90 -3.33
N GLU A 111 16.71 10.25 -3.92
CA GLU A 111 18.10 10.72 -3.88
C GLU A 111 18.26 12.06 -4.58
N ARG A 112 17.66 12.25 -5.76
CA ARG A 112 17.66 13.55 -6.45
C ARG A 112 16.96 14.65 -5.66
N ALA A 113 15.81 14.33 -5.04
CA ALA A 113 15.01 15.34 -4.32
C ALA A 113 15.61 15.72 -2.96
N PHE A 114 16.18 14.76 -2.23
CA PHE A 114 16.54 14.92 -0.82
C PHE A 114 18.01 14.58 -0.51
N GLY A 115 18.80 14.12 -1.48
CA GLY A 115 20.23 13.77 -1.30
C GLY A 115 20.47 12.50 -0.49
N ARG A 116 19.46 11.65 -0.32
CA ARG A 116 19.55 10.39 0.44
C ARG A 116 18.83 9.28 -0.30
N ARG A 117 19.51 8.13 -0.47
CA ARG A 117 18.92 6.90 -0.98
C ARG A 117 18.30 6.10 0.16
N PRO A 118 17.06 5.59 0.02
CA PRO A 118 16.43 4.81 1.07
C PRO A 118 17.10 3.44 1.22
N ARG A 119 17.12 2.91 2.45
CA ARG A 119 17.54 1.53 2.77
C ARG A 119 16.36 0.68 3.21
N GLY A 120 15.28 1.29 3.67
CA GLY A 120 14.00 0.67 3.96
C GLY A 120 12.99 0.89 2.85
N ALA A 121 12.02 -0.01 2.71
CA ALA A 121 10.92 0.16 1.78
C ALA A 121 9.56 -0.14 2.42
N TRP A 122 8.56 0.62 1.97
CA TRP A 122 7.16 0.32 2.16
C TRP A 122 6.72 -0.73 1.13
N LEU A 123 6.00 -1.73 1.57
CA LEU A 123 5.35 -2.69 0.68
C LEU A 123 3.90 -2.26 0.48
N THR A 124 3.56 -1.97 -0.76
CA THR A 124 2.21 -1.57 -1.16
C THR A 124 1.19 -2.56 -0.61
N GLU A 125 0.20 -2.03 0.13
CA GLU A 125 -0.83 -2.82 0.81
C GLU A 125 -0.26 -3.91 1.73
N ARG A 126 0.99 -3.77 2.14
CA ARG A 126 1.72 -4.76 2.97
C ARG A 126 1.57 -6.19 2.45
N VAL A 127 1.37 -6.32 1.12
CA VAL A 127 1.26 -7.63 0.48
C VAL A 127 2.61 -8.31 0.48
N TRP A 128 2.69 -9.42 1.21
CA TRP A 128 3.89 -10.23 1.33
C TRP A 128 3.80 -11.51 0.51
N GLU A 129 4.81 -11.75 -0.30
CA GLU A 129 5.18 -13.05 -0.88
C GLU A 129 6.71 -13.13 -0.82
N ALA A 130 7.28 -14.29 -0.51
CA ALA A 130 8.75 -14.45 -0.39
C ALA A 130 9.49 -14.02 -1.67
N THR A 131 8.86 -14.19 -2.82
CA THR A 131 9.41 -13.81 -4.14
C THR A 131 9.74 -12.32 -4.31
N VAL A 132 9.36 -11.44 -3.37
CA VAL A 132 9.74 -10.01 -3.43
C VAL A 132 11.14 -9.77 -2.86
N VAL A 133 11.64 -10.67 -2.02
CA VAL A 133 12.91 -10.52 -1.31
C VAL A 133 14.10 -10.31 -2.27
N PRO A 134 14.30 -11.12 -3.32
CA PRO A 134 15.43 -10.92 -4.22
C PRO A 134 15.42 -9.54 -4.90
N ALA A 135 14.25 -9.07 -5.36
CA ALA A 135 14.15 -7.79 -6.04
C ALA A 135 14.43 -6.61 -5.09
N LEU A 136 13.96 -6.68 -3.86
CA LEU A 136 14.24 -5.66 -2.83
C LEU A 136 15.74 -5.61 -2.52
N ALA A 137 16.34 -6.75 -2.21
CA ALA A 137 17.75 -6.84 -1.87
C ALA A 137 18.66 -6.39 -3.03
N ASP A 138 18.39 -6.85 -4.25
CA ASP A 138 19.17 -6.50 -5.44
C ASP A 138 19.00 -5.00 -5.83
N SER A 139 17.95 -4.33 -5.33
CA SER A 139 17.73 -2.88 -5.45
C SER A 139 18.35 -2.07 -4.31
N GLY A 140 19.05 -2.70 -3.36
CA GLY A 140 19.71 -2.05 -2.24
C GLY A 140 18.81 -1.78 -1.04
N ILE A 141 17.61 -2.38 -1.00
CA ILE A 141 16.72 -2.35 0.17
C ILE A 141 17.17 -3.43 1.16
N GLU A 142 17.32 -3.05 2.40
CA GLU A 142 17.84 -3.91 3.46
C GLU A 142 16.76 -4.35 4.44
N PHE A 143 15.67 -3.60 4.51
CA PHE A 143 14.54 -3.91 5.40
C PHE A 143 13.21 -3.36 4.87
N VAL A 144 12.14 -4.01 5.30
CA VAL A 144 10.76 -3.59 5.03
C VAL A 144 9.91 -3.66 6.29
N THR A 145 8.76 -3.01 6.27
CA THR A 145 7.75 -3.11 7.32
C THR A 145 6.57 -3.93 6.82
N VAL A 146 6.06 -4.84 7.65
CA VAL A 146 4.83 -5.61 7.44
C VAL A 146 4.06 -5.71 8.76
N ASP A 147 2.78 -5.96 8.72
CA ASP A 147 1.97 -6.04 9.95
C ASP A 147 2.43 -7.17 10.88
N ASP A 148 2.27 -6.99 12.18
CA ASP A 148 2.49 -8.03 13.18
C ASP A 148 1.65 -9.30 12.92
N TYR A 149 0.50 -9.14 12.26
CA TYR A 149 -0.34 -10.24 11.81
C TYR A 149 0.40 -11.24 10.91
N HIS A 150 1.34 -10.80 10.05
CA HIS A 150 2.18 -11.70 9.25
C HIS A 150 3.00 -12.66 10.13
N PHE A 151 3.57 -12.12 11.20
CA PHE A 151 4.37 -12.88 12.15
C PHE A 151 3.52 -13.82 13.00
N VAL A 152 2.34 -13.35 13.42
CA VAL A 152 1.35 -14.18 14.13
C VAL A 152 0.94 -15.37 13.26
N CYS A 153 0.71 -15.16 11.96
CA CYS A 153 0.43 -16.24 11.00
C CYS A 153 1.60 -17.20 10.78
N ALA A 154 2.83 -16.78 11.10
CA ALA A 154 4.01 -17.63 11.13
C ALA A 154 4.24 -18.32 12.49
N GLY A 155 3.33 -18.13 13.45
CA GLY A 155 3.41 -18.72 14.79
C GLY A 155 4.24 -17.93 15.79
N GLN A 156 4.64 -16.69 15.47
CA GLN A 156 5.37 -15.86 16.43
C GLN A 156 4.40 -15.26 17.45
N PRO A 157 4.72 -15.31 18.76
CA PRO A 157 3.90 -14.68 19.79
C PRO A 157 4.09 -13.15 19.73
N LEU A 158 3.02 -12.39 19.98
CA LEU A 158 3.01 -10.92 19.89
C LEU A 158 4.06 -10.27 20.81
N ASP A 159 4.29 -10.82 22.00
CA ASP A 159 5.26 -10.31 22.96
C ASP A 159 6.73 -10.53 22.56
N ALA A 160 6.98 -11.36 21.53
CA ALA A 160 8.29 -11.54 20.91
C ALA A 160 8.58 -10.46 19.83
N LEU A 161 7.57 -9.75 19.35
CA LEU A 161 7.67 -8.80 18.22
C LEU A 161 8.23 -7.44 18.68
N THR A 162 9.43 -7.44 19.26
CA THR A 162 10.06 -6.28 19.90
C THR A 162 11.30 -5.76 19.17
N GLY A 163 11.41 -6.03 17.89
CA GLY A 163 12.53 -5.65 17.02
C GLY A 163 12.39 -6.30 15.66
N HIS A 164 13.41 -6.21 14.82
CA HIS A 164 13.39 -6.79 13.50
C HIS A 164 13.72 -8.30 13.51
N PHE A 165 13.19 -8.99 12.51
CA PHE A 165 13.49 -10.38 12.16
C PHE A 165 14.19 -10.42 10.82
N THR A 166 14.86 -11.53 10.53
CA THR A 166 15.51 -11.75 9.24
C THR A 166 14.78 -12.83 8.46
N THR A 167 14.63 -12.61 7.16
CA THR A 167 14.19 -13.64 6.21
C THR A 167 15.19 -13.73 5.07
N GLU A 168 15.11 -14.79 4.27
CA GLU A 168 15.87 -14.94 3.04
C GLU A 168 15.03 -15.63 1.96
N GLU A 169 15.39 -15.39 0.71
CA GLU A 169 14.87 -16.08 -0.46
C GLU A 169 15.94 -16.02 -1.56
N ASP A 170 16.21 -17.14 -2.21
CA ASP A 170 17.22 -17.25 -3.27
C ASP A 170 18.60 -16.67 -2.86
N ASP A 171 19.06 -16.97 -1.64
CA ASP A 171 20.31 -16.46 -1.05
C ASP A 171 20.36 -14.91 -0.96
N ARG A 172 19.20 -14.28 -0.88
CA ARG A 172 19.04 -12.85 -0.61
C ARG A 172 18.41 -12.62 0.75
N ARG A 173 19.09 -11.82 1.58
CA ARG A 173 18.64 -11.48 2.93
C ARG A 173 17.84 -10.19 2.94
N LEU A 174 16.76 -10.16 3.74
CA LEU A 174 15.97 -8.98 4.04
C LEU A 174 15.57 -9.00 5.52
N ASP A 175 15.59 -7.83 6.17
CA ASP A 175 15.11 -7.70 7.54
C ASP A 175 13.67 -7.16 7.55
N LEU A 176 12.85 -7.65 8.49
CA LEU A 176 11.42 -7.41 8.56
C LEU A 176 11.06 -6.77 9.90
N PHE A 177 10.39 -5.63 9.87
CA PHE A 177 9.90 -4.95 11.06
C PHE A 177 8.39 -5.16 11.22
N PRO A 178 7.91 -5.73 12.35
CA PRO A 178 6.48 -5.93 12.61
C PRO A 178 5.79 -4.63 13.01
N ILE A 179 4.92 -4.10 12.17
CA ILE A 179 4.07 -2.96 12.50
C ILE A 179 3.04 -3.40 13.55
N SER A 180 2.95 -2.69 14.64
CA SER A 180 2.01 -3.01 15.72
C SER A 180 0.57 -2.65 15.36
N GLU A 181 -0.31 -3.65 15.28
CA GLU A 181 -1.76 -3.46 15.13
C GLU A 181 -2.31 -2.53 16.23
N GLN A 182 -1.87 -2.71 17.48
CA GLN A 182 -2.29 -1.90 18.60
C GLN A 182 -1.94 -0.41 18.44
N LEU A 183 -0.79 -0.09 17.87
CA LEU A 183 -0.41 1.30 17.59
C LEU A 183 -1.19 1.85 16.40
N ARG A 184 -1.45 1.05 15.37
CA ARG A 184 -2.23 1.47 14.19
C ARG A 184 -3.66 1.88 14.56
N TYR A 185 -4.29 1.20 15.52
CA TYR A 185 -5.64 1.54 15.99
C TYR A 185 -5.66 2.63 17.07
N ARG A 186 -4.54 2.90 17.76
CA ARG A 186 -4.44 4.00 18.74
C ARG A 186 -4.09 5.32 18.07
N ILE A 187 -3.21 5.32 17.10
CA ILE A 187 -2.67 6.52 16.45
C ILE A 187 -3.44 6.83 15.16
N PRO A 188 -4.06 8.02 15.05
CA PRO A 188 -4.21 9.09 16.05
C PRO A 188 -5.53 9.03 16.85
N PHE A 189 -6.23 7.92 16.92
CA PHE A 189 -7.63 7.81 17.34
C PHE A 189 -7.82 7.82 18.86
N ALA A 190 -6.93 7.22 19.62
CA ALA A 190 -6.95 7.28 21.07
C ALA A 190 -6.37 8.62 21.60
N PRO A 191 -6.70 9.07 22.83
CA PRO A 191 -6.06 10.22 23.45
C PRO A 191 -4.53 10.11 23.43
N ALA A 192 -3.84 11.23 23.22
CA ALA A 192 -2.37 11.26 23.08
C ALA A 192 -1.65 10.74 24.33
N ASP A 193 -2.12 11.13 25.51
CA ASP A 193 -1.57 10.69 26.80
C ASP A 193 -1.78 9.18 27.06
N GLU A 194 -2.90 8.61 26.61
CA GLU A 194 -3.14 7.17 26.70
C GLU A 194 -2.23 6.39 25.75
N THR A 195 -1.98 6.94 24.56
CA THR A 195 -1.05 6.34 23.60
C THR A 195 0.39 6.38 24.13
N VAL A 196 0.80 7.48 24.75
CA VAL A 196 2.12 7.60 25.40
C VAL A 196 2.25 6.61 26.57
N ARG A 197 1.23 6.53 27.46
CA ARG A 197 1.22 5.53 28.55
C ARG A 197 1.29 4.09 28.04
N TYR A 198 0.61 3.80 26.93
CA TYR A 198 0.73 2.47 26.31
C TYR A 198 2.16 2.20 25.84
N LEU A 199 2.82 3.15 25.16
CA LEU A 199 4.22 3.02 24.75
C LEU A 199 5.15 2.82 25.98
N GLU A 200 4.95 3.57 27.04
CA GLU A 200 5.72 3.42 28.30
C GLU A 200 5.52 2.03 28.93
N SER A 201 4.31 1.47 28.83
CA SER A 201 3.99 0.15 29.37
C SER A 201 4.72 -1.01 28.67
N LEU A 202 5.24 -0.78 27.46
CA LEU A 202 6.06 -1.76 26.72
C LEU A 202 7.47 -1.88 27.27
N ALA A 203 7.91 -0.90 28.06
CA ALA A 203 9.27 -0.88 28.64
C ALA A 203 9.48 -2.07 29.59
N THR A 204 10.44 -2.93 29.26
CA THR A 204 10.77 -4.12 30.04
C THR A 204 12.18 -4.03 30.58
N PRO A 205 12.41 -4.16 31.91
CA PRO A 205 13.75 -4.12 32.49
C PRO A 205 14.71 -5.13 31.85
N GLY A 206 15.87 -4.65 31.41
CA GLY A 206 16.93 -5.50 30.85
C GLY A 206 16.68 -5.93 29.39
N ARG A 207 15.61 -5.46 28.74
CA ARG A 207 15.27 -5.75 27.34
C ARG A 207 15.09 -4.46 26.54
N ALA A 208 15.76 -4.35 25.41
CA ALA A 208 15.47 -3.30 24.42
C ALA A 208 14.21 -3.68 23.65
N VAL A 209 13.25 -2.76 23.56
CA VAL A 209 11.96 -2.95 22.86
C VAL A 209 11.84 -1.88 21.79
N ALA A 210 11.58 -2.30 20.54
CA ALA A 210 11.15 -1.41 19.48
C ALA A 210 9.62 -1.45 19.38
N ALA A 211 8.99 -0.29 19.53
CA ALA A 211 7.58 -0.06 19.26
C ALA A 211 7.45 0.50 17.85
N ILE A 212 6.79 -0.24 16.95
CA ILE A 212 6.83 0.02 15.52
C ILE A 212 5.44 0.46 15.05
N TYR A 213 5.36 1.71 14.60
CA TYR A 213 4.20 2.28 13.92
C TYR A 213 4.59 2.66 12.50
N PHE A 214 3.83 2.20 11.51
CA PHE A 214 3.93 2.68 10.13
C PHE A 214 2.55 2.54 9.48
N ASP A 215 1.96 3.66 9.07
CA ASP A 215 0.59 3.66 8.53
C ASP A 215 0.32 4.92 7.70
N ASP A 216 -0.87 5.00 7.10
CA ASP A 216 -1.29 6.09 6.22
C ASP A 216 -1.24 7.45 6.93
N ILE A 217 -0.54 8.41 6.33
CA ILE A 217 -0.49 9.78 6.82
C ILE A 217 -1.86 10.47 6.71
N GLU A 218 -2.73 9.98 5.81
CA GLU A 218 -4.09 10.46 5.59
C GLU A 218 -4.96 10.37 6.86
N LYS A 219 -4.63 9.49 7.79
CA LYS A 219 -5.23 9.42 9.12
C LYS A 219 -5.09 10.72 9.92
N PHE A 220 -4.07 11.51 9.59
CA PHE A 220 -3.78 12.78 10.25
C PHE A 220 -4.42 13.96 9.51
N GLY A 221 -5.71 13.89 9.17
CA GLY A 221 -6.48 15.04 8.69
C GLY A 221 -7.49 14.77 7.57
N ILE A 222 -7.36 13.66 6.81
CA ILE A 222 -8.31 13.32 5.73
C ILE A 222 -9.46 12.46 6.23
N TRP A 223 -9.17 11.51 7.11
CA TRP A 223 -10.22 10.63 7.63
C TRP A 223 -11.25 11.44 8.42
N PRO A 224 -12.51 10.99 8.47
CA PRO A 224 -13.58 11.75 9.14
C PRO A 224 -13.19 12.20 10.54
N GLU A 225 -13.45 13.49 10.84
CA GLU A 225 -13.18 14.15 12.14
C GLU A 225 -11.70 14.31 12.52
N THR A 226 -10.75 13.71 11.76
CA THR A 226 -9.34 13.70 12.17
C THR A 226 -8.66 15.06 12.06
N TYR A 227 -9.08 15.94 11.15
CA TYR A 227 -8.46 17.26 11.01
C TYR A 227 -8.57 18.10 12.29
N ASP A 228 -9.79 18.25 12.81
CA ASP A 228 -10.03 19.01 14.07
C ASP A 228 -9.36 18.30 15.26
N TRP A 229 -9.43 16.98 15.30
CA TRP A 229 -8.81 16.18 16.37
C TRP A 229 -7.29 16.33 16.38
N VAL A 230 -6.64 16.15 15.23
CA VAL A 230 -5.17 16.12 15.15
C VAL A 230 -4.57 17.51 15.25
N TYR A 231 -5.16 18.51 14.57
CA TYR A 231 -4.60 19.86 14.49
C TYR A 231 -5.39 20.85 15.32
N GLY A 232 -6.73 20.85 15.30
CA GLY A 232 -7.56 21.75 16.10
C GLY A 232 -7.40 21.52 17.61
N LYS A 233 -7.48 20.25 18.03
CA LYS A 233 -7.26 19.83 19.43
C LYS A 233 -5.80 19.51 19.74
N ARG A 234 -4.89 19.69 18.77
CA ARG A 234 -3.44 19.55 18.93
C ARG A 234 -2.98 18.15 19.35
N TRP A 235 -3.68 17.10 18.91
CA TRP A 235 -3.36 15.72 19.26
C TRP A 235 -1.90 15.37 18.88
N LEU A 236 -1.46 15.73 17.66
CA LEU A 236 -0.10 15.40 17.17
C LEU A 236 0.97 16.09 18.00
N GLU A 237 0.79 17.36 18.35
CA GLU A 237 1.72 18.10 19.21
C GLU A 237 1.79 17.47 20.60
N GLN A 238 0.62 17.18 21.22
CA GLN A 238 0.55 16.55 22.55
C GLN A 238 1.22 15.17 22.56
N PHE A 239 1.02 14.38 21.49
CA PHE A 239 1.67 13.09 21.35
C PHE A 239 3.20 13.23 21.26
N ILE A 240 3.70 14.11 20.38
CA ILE A 240 5.14 14.37 20.22
C ILE A 240 5.75 14.88 21.54
N GLU A 241 5.10 15.85 22.18
CA GLU A 241 5.56 16.42 23.47
C GLU A 241 5.59 15.36 24.57
N GLY A 242 4.56 14.51 24.64
CA GLY A 242 4.51 13.39 25.59
C GLY A 242 5.61 12.34 25.35
N VAL A 243 5.86 11.97 24.09
CA VAL A 243 6.95 11.07 23.71
C VAL A 243 8.30 11.65 24.09
N LEU A 244 8.55 12.93 23.79
CA LEU A 244 9.83 13.59 24.10
C LEU A 244 10.05 13.85 25.58
N ALA A 245 8.98 13.97 26.37
CA ALA A 245 9.05 14.13 27.82
C ALA A 245 9.22 12.80 28.56
N SER A 246 8.94 11.67 27.93
CA SER A 246 9.03 10.35 28.56
C SER A 246 10.49 9.97 28.85
N PRO A 247 10.81 9.50 30.08
CA PRO A 247 12.15 9.05 30.40
C PRO A 247 12.52 7.68 29.81
N VAL A 248 11.57 6.97 29.23
CA VAL A 248 11.76 5.60 28.73
C VAL A 248 11.57 5.45 27.23
N ILE A 249 10.94 6.44 26.55
CA ILE A 249 10.70 6.40 25.10
C ILE A 249 11.77 7.22 24.37
N THR A 250 12.30 6.67 23.29
CA THR A 250 13.25 7.38 22.42
C THR A 250 12.81 7.23 20.97
N PRO A 251 12.44 8.32 20.27
CA PRO A 251 12.20 8.25 18.82
C PRO A 251 13.48 7.88 18.08
N ALA A 252 13.40 6.87 17.20
CA ALA A 252 14.54 6.36 16.45
C ALA A 252 14.19 6.10 15.00
N HIS A 253 15.20 5.98 14.14
CA HIS A 253 15.05 5.53 12.75
C HIS A 253 15.16 4.00 12.67
N PHE A 254 14.51 3.41 11.71
CA PHE A 254 14.58 1.96 11.46
C PHE A 254 16.01 1.51 11.14
N GLU A 255 16.75 2.27 10.32
CA GLU A 255 18.15 1.98 10.01
C GLU A 255 19.01 1.99 11.28
N THR A 256 18.81 2.96 12.15
CA THR A 256 19.56 3.07 13.41
C THR A 256 19.26 1.92 14.37
N GLU A 257 17.98 1.58 14.54
CA GLU A 257 17.54 0.45 15.38
C GLU A 257 18.07 -0.87 14.85
N ARG A 258 17.99 -1.09 13.54
CA ARG A 258 18.54 -2.28 12.88
C ARG A 258 20.04 -2.45 13.12
N ALA A 259 20.80 -1.36 13.05
CA ALA A 259 22.24 -1.39 13.28
C ALA A 259 22.61 -1.57 14.76
N ALA A 260 21.77 -1.10 15.67
CA ALA A 260 22.04 -1.13 17.12
C ALA A 260 21.68 -2.45 17.80
N ALA A 261 20.75 -3.23 17.22
CA ALA A 261 20.26 -4.47 17.82
C ALA A 261 20.41 -5.67 16.88
N PRO A 262 20.74 -6.87 17.38
CA PRO A 262 20.71 -8.08 16.55
C PRO A 262 19.26 -8.43 16.17
N THR A 263 19.13 -9.17 15.06
CA THR A 263 17.83 -9.75 14.68
C THR A 263 17.25 -10.62 15.82
N ARG A 264 15.91 -10.62 15.92
CA ARG A 264 15.18 -11.48 16.88
C ARG A 264 15.15 -12.95 16.43
N GLY A 265 15.54 -13.22 15.22
CA GLY A 265 15.64 -14.56 14.65
C GLY A 265 15.26 -14.60 13.18
N ILE A 266 15.39 -15.78 12.60
CA ILE A 266 14.92 -16.04 11.23
C ILE A 266 13.43 -16.30 11.26
N VAL A 267 12.70 -15.74 10.28
CA VAL A 267 11.27 -15.99 10.08
C VAL A 267 10.95 -16.15 8.61
N TYR A 268 10.08 -17.10 8.28
CA TYR A 268 9.48 -17.27 6.97
C TYR A 268 7.98 -16.96 7.08
N LEU A 269 7.59 -15.83 6.52
CA LEU A 269 6.20 -15.37 6.58
C LEU A 269 5.37 -16.03 5.47
N PRO A 270 4.14 -16.45 5.76
CA PRO A 270 3.24 -16.95 4.73
C PRO A 270 2.79 -15.82 3.80
N THR A 271 2.39 -16.16 2.57
CA THR A 271 1.71 -15.23 1.67
C THR A 271 0.48 -14.67 2.37
N THR A 272 0.49 -13.37 2.64
CA THR A 272 -0.61 -12.65 3.30
C THR A 272 -0.45 -11.12 3.15
N SER A 273 -1.39 -10.39 3.72
CA SER A 273 -1.35 -8.94 3.91
C SER A 273 -1.92 -8.64 5.31
N TYR A 274 -2.43 -7.43 5.55
CA TYR A 274 -3.14 -7.13 6.79
C TYR A 274 -4.47 -7.91 6.88
N LEU A 275 -5.03 -7.97 8.08
CA LEU A 275 -6.17 -8.85 8.40
C LEU A 275 -7.37 -8.61 7.49
N GLU A 276 -7.74 -7.36 7.25
CA GLU A 276 -8.92 -6.95 6.48
C GLU A 276 -8.80 -7.32 4.99
N MET A 277 -7.60 -7.30 4.44
CA MET A 277 -7.32 -7.75 3.08
C MET A 277 -7.74 -9.22 2.89
N GLY A 278 -7.51 -10.05 3.90
CA GLY A 278 -7.91 -11.45 3.90
C GLY A 278 -9.43 -11.63 3.72
N GLU A 279 -10.23 -10.75 4.32
CA GLU A 279 -11.70 -10.77 4.18
C GLU A 279 -12.13 -10.20 2.83
N TRP A 280 -11.62 -9.03 2.44
CA TRP A 280 -12.02 -8.35 1.20
C TRP A 280 -11.70 -9.13 -0.06
N SER A 281 -10.64 -9.92 -0.05
CA SER A 281 -10.23 -10.73 -1.21
C SER A 281 -11.09 -11.99 -1.42
N LEU A 282 -11.94 -12.36 -0.45
CA LEU A 282 -12.85 -13.51 -0.55
C LEU A 282 -14.13 -13.14 -1.34
N PRO A 283 -14.74 -14.12 -2.07
CA PRO A 283 -16.10 -13.95 -2.55
C PRO A 283 -17.08 -13.68 -1.39
N ALA A 284 -18.11 -12.84 -1.62
CA ALA A 284 -18.96 -12.31 -0.56
C ALA A 284 -19.51 -13.38 0.40
N ALA A 285 -19.98 -14.55 -0.12
CA ALA A 285 -20.47 -15.63 0.71
C ALA A 285 -19.39 -16.24 1.62
N LYS A 286 -18.13 -16.28 1.15
CA LYS A 286 -16.99 -16.79 1.94
C LYS A 286 -16.45 -15.75 2.90
N ALA A 287 -16.53 -14.48 2.57
CA ALA A 287 -16.27 -13.38 3.51
C ALA A 287 -17.30 -13.39 4.66
N ASP A 288 -18.57 -13.67 4.33
CA ASP A 288 -19.63 -13.87 5.34
C ASP A 288 -19.33 -15.03 6.30
N ASP A 289 -18.92 -16.20 5.75
CA ASP A 289 -18.52 -17.36 6.55
C ASP A 289 -17.30 -17.05 7.44
N TYR A 290 -16.31 -16.34 6.86
CA TYR A 290 -15.09 -15.93 7.57
C TYR A 290 -15.40 -14.96 8.72
N ALA A 291 -16.21 -13.94 8.47
CA ALA A 291 -16.63 -12.99 9.48
C ALA A 291 -17.40 -13.67 10.63
N ALA A 292 -18.29 -14.62 10.30
CA ALA A 292 -19.01 -15.40 11.29
C ALA A 292 -18.07 -16.27 12.14
N LEU A 293 -17.03 -16.86 11.52
CA LEU A 293 -16.02 -17.65 12.26
C LEU A 293 -15.19 -16.76 13.20
N VAL A 294 -14.77 -15.58 12.74
CA VAL A 294 -14.04 -14.59 13.55
C VAL A 294 -14.92 -14.14 14.74
N ALA A 295 -16.18 -13.79 14.49
CA ALA A 295 -17.13 -13.38 15.52
C ALA A 295 -17.30 -14.49 16.57
N HIS A 296 -17.52 -15.74 16.13
CA HIS A 296 -17.63 -16.89 17.03
C HIS A 296 -16.45 -17.00 18.01
N HIS A 297 -15.22 -16.88 17.49
CA HIS A 297 -14.03 -16.96 18.34
C HIS A 297 -13.87 -15.76 19.28
N LYS A 298 -14.29 -14.56 18.86
CA LYS A 298 -14.33 -13.36 19.73
C LYS A 298 -15.31 -13.54 20.86
N ASP A 299 -16.53 -13.98 20.57
CA ASP A 299 -17.60 -14.18 21.55
C ASP A 299 -17.25 -15.25 22.61
N HIS A 300 -16.45 -16.24 22.23
CA HIS A 300 -16.01 -17.30 23.14
C HIS A 300 -14.63 -17.03 23.78
N GLY A 301 -14.04 -15.84 23.59
CA GLY A 301 -12.73 -15.50 24.15
C GLY A 301 -11.56 -16.36 23.66
N THR A 302 -11.69 -16.97 22.49
CA THR A 302 -10.68 -17.86 21.90
C THR A 302 -9.98 -17.25 20.68
N TYR A 303 -10.30 -16.01 20.34
CA TYR A 303 -9.81 -15.35 19.13
C TYR A 303 -8.29 -15.29 19.08
N ASP A 304 -7.61 -14.81 20.13
CA ASP A 304 -6.16 -14.67 20.14
C ASP A 304 -5.45 -16.01 19.95
N ARG A 305 -6.00 -17.08 20.51
CA ARG A 305 -5.47 -18.45 20.33
C ARG A 305 -5.56 -18.94 18.91
N PHE A 306 -6.65 -18.61 18.19
CA PHE A 306 -6.92 -19.12 16.84
C PHE A 306 -6.58 -18.11 15.74
N LYS A 307 -6.32 -16.84 16.07
CA LYS A 307 -5.94 -15.79 15.10
C LYS A 307 -4.84 -16.24 14.12
N PRO A 308 -3.79 -16.99 14.49
CA PRO A 308 -2.78 -17.47 13.55
C PRO A 308 -3.34 -18.34 12.42
N PHE A 309 -4.48 -18.98 12.62
CA PHE A 309 -5.12 -19.92 11.69
C PHE A 309 -6.34 -19.32 10.99
N LEU A 310 -6.85 -18.19 11.47
CA LEU A 310 -7.97 -17.46 10.88
C LEU A 310 -7.46 -16.56 9.76
N ARG A 311 -7.06 -17.18 8.65
CA ARG A 311 -6.61 -16.46 7.45
C ARG A 311 -7.71 -16.51 6.41
N GLY A 312 -8.01 -15.37 5.81
CA GLY A 312 -8.91 -15.24 4.68
C GLY A 312 -8.22 -15.58 3.36
N GLY A 313 -8.55 -14.82 2.32
CA GLY A 313 -7.89 -14.91 1.03
C GLY A 313 -6.56 -14.16 0.99
N ILE A 314 -5.99 -14.09 -0.20
CA ILE A 314 -4.77 -13.32 -0.51
C ILE A 314 -5.09 -12.28 -1.57
N TRP A 315 -4.27 -11.23 -1.68
CA TRP A 315 -4.50 -10.13 -2.64
C TRP A 315 -4.75 -10.64 -4.07
N ARG A 316 -4.01 -11.67 -4.53
CA ARG A 316 -4.20 -12.23 -5.89
C ARG A 316 -5.61 -12.80 -6.14
N ASN A 317 -6.40 -13.07 -5.09
CA ASN A 317 -7.78 -13.51 -5.26
C ASN A 317 -8.68 -12.45 -5.91
N PHE A 318 -8.30 -11.16 -5.86
CA PHE A 318 -9.00 -10.14 -6.64
C PHE A 318 -8.93 -10.42 -8.14
N LEU A 319 -7.80 -10.91 -8.65
CA LEU A 319 -7.66 -11.25 -10.08
C LEU A 319 -8.53 -12.44 -10.48
N SER A 320 -8.74 -13.43 -9.61
CA SER A 320 -9.65 -14.54 -9.88
C SER A 320 -11.12 -14.20 -9.65
N ARG A 321 -11.39 -13.21 -8.79
CA ARG A 321 -12.74 -12.76 -8.46
C ARG A 321 -13.30 -11.78 -9.50
N TYR A 322 -12.45 -10.95 -10.09
CA TYR A 322 -12.79 -9.91 -11.06
C TYR A 322 -12.07 -10.19 -12.41
N PRO A 323 -12.75 -10.85 -13.38
CA PRO A 323 -12.17 -11.09 -14.69
C PRO A 323 -11.67 -9.82 -15.37
N GLU A 324 -12.33 -8.69 -15.13
CA GLU A 324 -11.93 -7.38 -15.66
C GLU A 324 -10.59 -6.91 -15.10
N ALA A 325 -10.33 -7.14 -13.81
CA ALA A 325 -9.02 -6.87 -13.20
C ALA A 325 -7.96 -7.85 -13.72
N ASN A 326 -8.31 -9.14 -13.88
CA ASN A 326 -7.42 -10.14 -14.46
C ASN A 326 -7.04 -9.78 -15.90
N TRP A 327 -8.02 -9.39 -16.73
CA TRP A 327 -7.78 -8.94 -18.09
C TRP A 327 -6.77 -7.78 -18.12
N MET A 328 -7.03 -6.71 -17.39
CA MET A 328 -6.15 -5.55 -17.30
C MET A 328 -4.74 -5.95 -16.83
N HIS A 329 -4.64 -6.82 -15.81
CA HIS A 329 -3.37 -7.31 -15.27
C HIS A 329 -2.59 -8.14 -16.31
N LYS A 330 -3.23 -9.03 -17.05
CA LYS A 330 -2.54 -9.87 -18.03
C LYS A 330 -2.13 -9.05 -19.27
N ARG A 331 -2.92 -8.07 -19.65
CA ARG A 331 -2.53 -7.09 -20.67
C ARG A 331 -1.26 -6.34 -20.26
N MET A 332 -1.20 -5.85 -19.03
CA MET A 332 -0.01 -5.21 -18.47
C MET A 332 1.21 -6.15 -18.46
N LEU A 333 1.05 -7.42 -18.06
CA LEU A 333 2.14 -8.41 -18.10
C LEU A 333 2.64 -8.66 -19.52
N GLY A 334 1.74 -8.73 -20.50
CA GLY A 334 2.08 -8.84 -21.92
C GLY A 334 2.92 -7.66 -22.41
N LEU A 335 2.54 -6.44 -22.04
CA LEU A 335 3.30 -5.22 -22.36
C LEU A 335 4.68 -5.21 -21.67
N SER A 336 4.75 -5.62 -20.40
CA SER A 336 6.03 -5.80 -19.71
C SER A 336 6.96 -6.78 -20.43
N ALA A 337 6.41 -7.88 -20.92
CA ALA A 337 7.18 -8.86 -21.69
C ALA A 337 7.70 -8.28 -23.01
N ARG A 338 6.87 -7.50 -23.72
CA ARG A 338 7.27 -6.80 -24.96
C ARG A 338 8.37 -5.78 -24.72
N VAL A 339 8.25 -4.94 -23.69
CA VAL A 339 9.32 -3.99 -23.29
C VAL A 339 10.62 -4.74 -23.01
N ALA A 340 10.54 -5.85 -22.28
CA ALA A 340 11.73 -6.64 -21.94
C ALA A 340 12.38 -7.33 -23.15
N ALA A 341 11.61 -7.63 -24.20
CA ALA A 341 12.12 -8.22 -25.44
C ALA A 341 12.87 -7.22 -26.32
N LEU A 342 12.59 -5.91 -26.18
CA LEU A 342 13.30 -4.88 -26.95
C LEU A 342 14.79 -4.84 -26.57
N PRO A 343 15.69 -4.55 -27.52
CA PRO A 343 17.05 -4.14 -27.20
C PRO A 343 17.06 -2.94 -26.24
N GLN A 344 18.01 -2.91 -25.32
CA GLN A 344 18.06 -1.84 -24.30
C GLN A 344 18.07 -0.42 -24.90
N ALA A 345 18.75 -0.23 -26.01
CA ALA A 345 18.81 1.06 -26.70
C ALA A 345 17.47 1.55 -27.29
N GLN A 346 16.46 0.68 -27.37
CA GLN A 346 15.12 1.01 -27.85
C GLN A 346 14.11 1.19 -26.70
N ARG A 347 14.48 0.85 -25.48
CA ARG A 347 13.65 1.06 -24.29
C ARG A 347 13.79 2.50 -23.83
N THR A 348 12.78 3.31 -24.11
CA THR A 348 12.77 4.72 -23.70
C THR A 348 12.28 4.90 -22.26
N ASP A 349 12.65 6.01 -21.63
CA ASP A 349 12.14 6.36 -20.30
C ASP A 349 10.61 6.54 -20.32
N GLU A 350 10.05 7.02 -21.44
CA GLU A 350 8.60 7.13 -21.62
C GLU A 350 7.93 5.77 -21.60
N MET A 351 8.48 4.76 -22.29
CA MET A 351 7.95 3.39 -22.26
C MET A 351 7.97 2.81 -20.85
N LEU A 352 9.04 3.07 -20.09
CA LEU A 352 9.15 2.60 -18.70
C LEU A 352 8.16 3.33 -17.77
N ASP A 353 8.00 4.65 -17.90
CA ASP A 353 7.01 5.42 -17.13
C ASP A 353 5.59 4.92 -17.39
N LEU A 354 5.21 4.71 -18.65
CA LEU A 354 3.90 4.18 -19.03
C LEU A 354 3.69 2.74 -18.51
N LEU A 355 4.72 1.89 -18.58
CA LEU A 355 4.67 0.55 -18.00
C LEU A 355 4.42 0.62 -16.50
N TYR A 356 5.18 1.44 -15.77
CA TYR A 356 5.06 1.55 -14.32
C TYR A 356 3.70 2.13 -13.92
N ARG A 357 3.18 3.13 -14.65
CA ARG A 357 1.81 3.65 -14.45
C ARG A 357 0.74 2.57 -14.67
N SER A 358 0.92 1.69 -15.65
CA SER A 358 0.00 0.58 -15.89
C SER A 358 0.04 -0.49 -14.79
N GLN A 359 1.06 -0.44 -13.91
CA GLN A 359 1.24 -1.35 -12.77
C GLN A 359 0.74 -0.77 -11.43
N ALA A 360 0.21 0.47 -11.42
CA ALA A 360 -0.36 1.08 -10.22
C ALA A 360 -1.48 0.19 -9.63
N ASN A 361 -1.38 -0.09 -8.33
CA ASN A 361 -2.18 -1.15 -7.71
C ASN A 361 -3.67 -0.86 -7.60
N ASP A 362 -4.05 0.39 -7.39
CA ASP A 362 -5.39 0.80 -6.94
C ASP A 362 -6.52 0.33 -7.87
N ALA A 363 -6.26 0.20 -9.17
CA ALA A 363 -7.24 -0.21 -10.16
C ALA A 363 -7.48 -1.73 -10.23
N TYR A 364 -6.67 -2.55 -9.55
CA TYR A 364 -6.73 -4.01 -9.65
C TYR A 364 -7.51 -4.68 -8.52
N TRP A 365 -7.81 -3.95 -7.47
CA TRP A 365 -8.47 -4.45 -6.28
C TRP A 365 -9.35 -3.36 -5.64
N HIS A 366 -10.05 -3.68 -4.58
CA HIS A 366 -10.80 -2.68 -3.82
C HIS A 366 -10.77 -2.98 -2.32
N GLY A 367 -10.92 -1.91 -1.54
CA GLY A 367 -11.15 -1.93 -0.12
C GLY A 367 -12.21 -0.88 0.23
N LEU A 368 -12.07 -0.20 1.37
CA LEU A 368 -13.00 0.84 1.83
C LEU A 368 -13.11 2.04 0.86
N PHE A 369 -12.08 2.32 0.08
CA PHE A 369 -11.98 3.51 -0.77
C PHE A 369 -12.39 3.27 -2.24
N GLY A 370 -12.94 2.14 -2.57
CA GLY A 370 -13.53 1.84 -3.86
C GLY A 370 -12.61 1.23 -4.91
N GLY A 371 -11.35 1.66 -5.04
CA GLY A 371 -10.34 1.06 -5.92
C GLY A 371 -10.84 0.71 -7.32
N LEU A 372 -10.89 -0.59 -7.64
CA LEU A 372 -11.35 -1.15 -8.92
C LEU A 372 -12.73 -0.61 -9.37
N TYR A 373 -13.62 -0.28 -8.43
CA TYR A 373 -14.94 0.28 -8.76
C TYR A 373 -14.90 1.74 -9.20
N LEU A 374 -13.76 2.42 -9.09
CA LEU A 374 -13.58 3.81 -9.51
C LEU A 374 -13.12 3.88 -10.97
N PRO A 375 -13.98 4.28 -11.91
CA PRO A 375 -13.67 4.20 -13.34
C PRO A 375 -12.48 5.08 -13.76
N HIS A 376 -12.22 6.18 -13.06
CA HIS A 376 -11.08 7.06 -13.37
C HIS A 376 -9.74 6.38 -13.06
N LEU A 377 -9.65 5.50 -12.05
CA LEU A 377 -8.44 4.77 -11.74
C LEU A 377 -8.16 3.67 -12.78
N ARG A 378 -9.18 2.89 -13.17
CA ARG A 378 -9.03 1.92 -14.26
C ARG A 378 -8.64 2.60 -15.58
N ARG A 379 -9.28 3.75 -15.86
CA ARG A 379 -8.94 4.55 -17.04
C ARG A 379 -7.49 5.00 -17.05
N ALA A 380 -6.93 5.42 -15.91
CA ALA A 380 -5.53 5.83 -15.82
C ALA A 380 -4.58 4.68 -16.16
N VAL A 381 -4.85 3.48 -15.65
CA VAL A 381 -4.08 2.27 -15.98
C VAL A 381 -4.23 1.91 -17.46
N TRP A 382 -5.46 1.91 -17.99
CA TRP A 382 -5.71 1.62 -19.41
C TRP A 382 -5.05 2.63 -20.34
N ASN A 383 -5.14 3.92 -20.03
CA ASN A 383 -4.53 4.96 -20.86
C ASN A 383 -3.01 4.76 -20.96
N ALA A 384 -2.36 4.44 -19.85
CA ALA A 384 -0.93 4.14 -19.84
C ALA A 384 -0.61 2.86 -20.65
N ALA A 385 -1.39 1.80 -20.48
CA ALA A 385 -1.19 0.55 -21.19
C ALA A 385 -1.36 0.72 -22.72
N ILE A 386 -2.40 1.43 -23.18
CA ILE A 386 -2.68 1.65 -24.60
C ILE A 386 -1.61 2.57 -25.21
N ALA A 387 -1.22 3.64 -24.53
CA ALA A 387 -0.14 4.52 -24.98
C ALA A 387 1.18 3.75 -25.13
N LEU A 388 1.52 2.90 -24.15
CA LEU A 388 2.68 2.03 -24.23
C LEU A 388 2.62 1.08 -25.41
N GLU A 389 1.47 0.45 -25.64
CA GLU A 389 1.29 -0.49 -26.75
C GLU A 389 1.48 0.19 -28.10
N HIS A 390 0.97 1.40 -28.25
CA HIS A 390 1.18 2.20 -29.46
C HIS A 390 2.67 2.52 -29.70
N LEU A 391 3.42 2.89 -28.67
CA LEU A 391 4.87 3.11 -28.77
C LEU A 391 5.62 1.81 -29.13
N LEU A 392 5.20 0.69 -28.56
CA LEU A 392 5.80 -0.62 -28.85
C LEU A 392 5.54 -1.05 -30.29
N ASP A 393 4.33 -0.85 -30.81
CA ASP A 393 3.98 -1.20 -32.20
C ASP A 393 4.77 -0.38 -33.23
N ALA A 394 5.21 0.81 -32.88
CA ALA A 394 6.06 1.64 -33.72
C ALA A 394 7.49 1.10 -33.90
N VAL A 395 8.00 0.31 -32.92
CA VAL A 395 9.37 -0.23 -32.93
C VAL A 395 9.42 -1.75 -33.10
N ASP A 396 8.36 -2.45 -32.73
CA ASP A 396 8.19 -3.91 -32.80
C ASP A 396 6.74 -4.24 -33.22
N ALA A 397 6.50 -4.18 -34.53
CA ALA A 397 5.18 -4.33 -35.11
C ALA A 397 4.63 -5.75 -34.90
N ARG A 398 3.40 -5.85 -34.41
CA ARG A 398 2.67 -7.12 -34.27
C ARG A 398 1.99 -7.53 -35.58
N ALA A 399 1.58 -8.80 -35.67
CA ALA A 399 0.68 -9.24 -36.71
C ALA A 399 -0.69 -8.57 -36.55
N PRO A 400 -1.37 -8.16 -37.64
CA PRO A 400 -2.67 -7.48 -37.55
C PRO A 400 -3.77 -8.29 -36.83
N ALA A 401 -3.62 -9.60 -36.79
CA ALA A 401 -4.48 -10.53 -36.06
C ALA A 401 -3.65 -11.58 -35.34
N GLU A 402 -3.98 -11.80 -34.07
CA GLU A 402 -3.38 -12.82 -33.22
C GLU A 402 -4.46 -13.53 -32.41
N ALA A 403 -4.35 -14.84 -32.26
CA ALA A 403 -5.25 -15.64 -31.42
C ALA A 403 -4.46 -16.36 -30.34
N ARG A 404 -4.77 -16.08 -29.07
CA ARG A 404 -4.13 -16.70 -27.90
C ARG A 404 -4.99 -16.51 -26.65
N ASP A 405 -4.80 -17.38 -25.67
CA ASP A 405 -5.31 -17.19 -24.30
C ASP A 405 -4.44 -16.13 -23.60
N VAL A 406 -4.96 -14.91 -23.47
CA VAL A 406 -4.23 -13.76 -22.91
C VAL A 406 -4.35 -13.71 -21.41
N ASP A 407 -5.53 -14.00 -20.87
CA ASP A 407 -5.85 -13.83 -19.46
C ASP A 407 -5.77 -15.12 -18.65
N HIS A 408 -5.39 -16.21 -19.32
CA HIS A 408 -5.18 -17.53 -18.74
C HIS A 408 -6.45 -18.15 -18.13
N ASP A 409 -7.61 -17.85 -18.75
CA ASP A 409 -8.90 -18.42 -18.35
C ASP A 409 -9.26 -19.70 -19.11
N GLY A 410 -8.47 -20.06 -20.11
CA GLY A 410 -8.65 -21.25 -20.94
C GLY A 410 -9.44 -21.00 -22.23
N TRP A 411 -9.92 -19.80 -22.46
CA TRP A 411 -10.50 -19.37 -23.72
C TRP A 411 -9.49 -18.62 -24.57
N THR A 412 -9.73 -18.51 -25.84
CA THR A 412 -8.85 -17.79 -26.78
C THR A 412 -9.38 -16.41 -27.01
N GLU A 413 -8.54 -15.39 -26.91
CA GLU A 413 -8.83 -14.05 -27.39
C GLU A 413 -8.25 -13.86 -28.77
N ILE A 414 -9.05 -13.23 -29.64
CA ILE A 414 -8.67 -12.79 -30.97
C ILE A 414 -8.37 -11.29 -30.88
N LEU A 415 -7.09 -10.95 -30.95
CA LEU A 415 -6.62 -9.56 -30.96
C LEU A 415 -6.53 -9.11 -32.42
N LEU A 416 -7.24 -8.04 -32.72
CA LEU A 416 -7.27 -7.41 -34.05
C LEU A 416 -6.81 -5.97 -33.89
N HIS A 417 -5.80 -5.55 -34.65
CA HIS A 417 -5.33 -4.16 -34.55
C HIS A 417 -4.80 -3.63 -35.90
N ASP A 418 -4.83 -2.32 -35.99
CA ASP A 418 -4.17 -1.53 -37.02
C ASP A 418 -3.43 -0.33 -36.37
N ALA A 419 -3.10 0.71 -37.16
CA ALA A 419 -2.41 1.89 -36.65
C ALA A 419 -3.30 2.80 -35.78
N GLU A 420 -4.62 2.63 -35.77
CA GLU A 420 -5.57 3.54 -35.12
C GLU A 420 -6.31 2.90 -33.95
N VAL A 421 -6.66 1.63 -34.07
CA VAL A 421 -7.52 0.93 -33.11
C VAL A 421 -7.06 -0.49 -32.81
N GLN A 422 -7.45 -0.98 -31.65
CA GLN A 422 -7.38 -2.39 -31.29
C GLN A 422 -8.76 -2.86 -30.83
N ALA A 423 -9.17 -4.02 -31.30
CA ALA A 423 -10.33 -4.74 -30.82
C ALA A 423 -9.92 -6.13 -30.35
N VAL A 424 -10.45 -6.57 -29.22
CA VAL A 424 -10.21 -7.93 -28.71
C VAL A 424 -11.55 -8.63 -28.51
N VAL A 425 -11.72 -9.76 -29.18
CA VAL A 425 -12.90 -10.59 -29.09
C VAL A 425 -12.55 -11.90 -28.43
N ARG A 426 -13.28 -12.28 -27.39
CA ARG A 426 -13.13 -13.57 -26.73
C ARG A 426 -13.87 -14.64 -27.54
N ASP A 427 -13.16 -15.70 -27.90
CA ASP A 427 -13.73 -16.85 -28.62
C ASP A 427 -14.40 -17.82 -27.64
N ASP A 428 -15.51 -17.38 -27.09
CA ASP A 428 -16.40 -18.15 -26.23
C ASP A 428 -17.81 -18.20 -26.85
N ALA A 429 -18.76 -18.80 -26.13
CA ALA A 429 -20.13 -18.92 -26.60
C ALA A 429 -20.81 -17.57 -26.88
N ASP A 430 -20.36 -16.49 -26.26
CA ASP A 430 -20.95 -15.15 -26.36
C ASP A 430 -20.21 -14.25 -27.35
N ALA A 431 -19.01 -14.63 -27.82
CA ALA A 431 -18.15 -13.84 -28.70
C ALA A 431 -18.02 -12.37 -28.24
N ALA A 432 -17.72 -12.16 -26.94
CA ALA A 432 -17.73 -10.87 -26.31
C ALA A 432 -16.59 -9.98 -26.81
N LEU A 433 -16.88 -8.72 -27.16
CA LEU A 433 -15.87 -7.68 -27.35
C LEU A 433 -15.39 -7.19 -25.99
N VAL A 434 -14.20 -7.66 -25.56
CA VAL A 434 -13.66 -7.39 -24.21
C VAL A 434 -12.76 -6.17 -24.16
N GLU A 435 -12.23 -5.72 -25.29
CA GLU A 435 -11.44 -4.50 -25.42
C GLU A 435 -11.73 -3.82 -26.74
N PHE A 436 -11.92 -2.50 -26.71
CA PHE A 436 -11.96 -1.65 -27.90
C PHE A 436 -11.20 -0.37 -27.60
N ALA A 437 -9.98 -0.29 -28.07
CA ALA A 437 -9.04 0.78 -27.76
C ALA A 437 -8.78 1.67 -28.99
N SER A 438 -8.68 2.98 -28.75
CA SER A 438 -8.17 3.97 -29.71
C SER A 438 -6.78 4.42 -29.28
N TYR A 439 -5.79 4.27 -30.13
CA TYR A 439 -4.43 4.71 -29.86
C TYR A 439 -4.33 6.24 -29.80
N ALA A 440 -5.03 6.95 -30.70
CA ALA A 440 -5.03 8.42 -30.70
C ALA A 440 -5.61 9.04 -29.41
N LEU A 441 -6.54 8.35 -28.76
CA LEU A 441 -7.14 8.79 -27.49
C LEU A 441 -6.49 8.12 -26.26
N ALA A 442 -5.60 7.16 -26.47
CA ALA A 442 -5.05 6.29 -25.45
C ALA A 442 -6.16 5.76 -24.52
N HIS A 443 -7.28 5.25 -25.09
CA HIS A 443 -8.48 4.95 -24.33
C HIS A 443 -9.11 3.62 -24.75
N ASN A 444 -9.47 2.80 -23.74
CA ASN A 444 -10.25 1.59 -23.92
C ASN A 444 -11.75 1.87 -23.69
N PHE A 445 -12.55 1.87 -24.75
CA PHE A 445 -14.00 2.01 -24.67
C PHE A 445 -14.71 0.74 -24.19
N GLY A 446 -14.02 -0.39 -24.16
CA GLY A 446 -14.49 -1.66 -23.61
C GLY A 446 -14.28 -1.78 -22.08
N ASP A 447 -13.70 -0.78 -21.40
CA ASP A 447 -13.50 -0.82 -19.95
C ASP A 447 -14.83 -0.72 -19.21
N THR A 448 -15.43 -1.88 -18.97
CA THR A 448 -16.66 -2.06 -18.19
C THR A 448 -16.36 -2.95 -16.98
N LEU A 449 -17.13 -2.77 -15.92
CA LEU A 449 -17.01 -3.56 -14.70
C LEU A 449 -18.38 -4.05 -14.27
N THR A 450 -18.54 -5.36 -14.15
CA THR A 450 -19.74 -5.97 -13.59
C THR A 450 -19.79 -5.72 -12.10
N ARG A 451 -20.81 -5.00 -11.63
CA ARG A 451 -21.02 -4.81 -10.20
C ARG A 451 -21.37 -6.14 -9.54
N ARG A 452 -20.63 -6.48 -8.49
CA ARG A 452 -20.81 -7.71 -7.74
C ARG A 452 -21.33 -7.38 -6.35
N ARG A 453 -21.98 -8.37 -5.71
CA ARG A 453 -22.32 -8.25 -4.31
C ARG A 453 -21.03 -8.30 -3.47
N GLU A 454 -20.86 -7.30 -2.61
CA GLU A 454 -19.75 -7.21 -1.68
C GLU A 454 -20.19 -7.49 -0.25
N HIS A 455 -19.30 -8.04 0.56
CA HIS A 455 -19.56 -8.34 1.96
C HIS A 455 -19.93 -7.08 2.76
N TYR A 456 -19.24 -5.97 2.54
CA TYR A 456 -19.46 -4.72 3.26
C TYR A 456 -20.83 -4.08 3.01
N TYR A 457 -21.62 -4.51 2.02
CA TYR A 457 -23.02 -4.07 1.86
C TYR A 457 -23.89 -4.42 3.07
N ARG A 458 -23.55 -5.46 3.84
CA ARG A 458 -24.27 -5.82 5.07
C ARG A 458 -24.08 -4.80 6.19
N HIS A 459 -22.93 -4.13 6.24
CA HIS A 459 -22.66 -3.10 7.23
C HIS A 459 -23.45 -1.81 6.94
N MET A 460 -23.97 -1.67 5.73
CA MET A 460 -24.86 -0.55 5.36
C MET A 460 -26.25 -0.67 6.03
N ASP A 461 -26.71 -1.92 6.25
CA ASP A 461 -28.00 -2.20 6.90
C ASP A 461 -27.91 -2.16 8.44
N ALA A 462 -26.70 -2.25 8.99
CA ALA A 462 -26.42 -2.33 10.43
C ALA A 462 -25.90 -0.99 11.01
N GLN A 463 -26.27 0.15 10.42
CA GLN A 463 -25.98 1.47 10.97
C GLN A 463 -26.77 1.72 12.25
N GLU A 464 -26.23 1.26 13.35
CA GLU A 464 -26.40 1.90 14.67
C GLU A 464 -25.49 1.20 15.67
N GLN A 465 -24.70 1.98 16.37
CA GLN A 465 -23.98 1.57 17.58
C GLN A 465 -22.53 1.07 17.43
N SER A 466 -21.62 1.98 17.16
CA SER A 466 -20.36 1.96 17.88
C SER A 466 -19.99 3.40 18.26
N GLN A 467 -20.50 3.85 19.37
CA GLN A 467 -20.03 5.10 20.00
C GLN A 467 -18.63 4.84 20.58
N ALA A 468 -17.71 5.75 20.25
CA ALA A 468 -16.38 5.77 20.82
C ALA A 468 -16.44 5.71 22.36
N GLN A 469 -16.05 4.58 22.94
CA GLN A 469 -16.15 4.34 24.39
C GLN A 469 -14.99 4.93 25.21
N HIS A 470 -14.02 5.66 24.62
CA HIS A 470 -12.79 6.03 25.31
C HIS A 470 -12.28 7.45 25.04
N GLY A 471 -13.11 8.46 24.86
CA GLY A 471 -12.64 9.85 24.75
C GLY A 471 -11.86 10.22 23.47
N GLY A 472 -11.61 9.26 22.59
CA GLY A 472 -11.00 9.42 21.27
C GLY A 472 -12.05 9.56 20.15
N ILE A 473 -11.61 9.45 18.90
CA ILE A 473 -12.48 9.40 17.72
C ILE A 473 -12.45 7.99 17.09
N ALA A 474 -13.56 7.61 16.45
CA ALA A 474 -13.62 6.32 15.74
C ALA A 474 -12.76 6.34 14.48
N SER A 475 -12.11 5.21 14.16
CA SER A 475 -11.36 5.05 12.92
C SER A 475 -12.30 4.90 11.71
N ALA A 476 -11.76 5.04 10.47
CA ALA A 476 -12.56 4.78 9.26
C ALA A 476 -13.00 3.30 9.17
N HIS A 477 -12.26 2.37 9.77
CA HIS A 477 -12.64 0.96 9.86
C HIS A 477 -13.86 0.74 10.77
N ASP A 478 -14.04 1.61 11.78
CA ASP A 478 -15.20 1.56 12.69
C ASP A 478 -16.41 2.27 12.09
N ARG A 479 -16.21 3.10 11.06
CA ARG A 479 -17.24 3.94 10.44
C ARG A 479 -17.31 3.72 8.94
N VAL A 480 -17.94 2.66 8.51
CA VAL A 480 -18.36 2.53 7.10
C VAL A 480 -19.64 3.37 6.95
N ALA A 481 -19.49 4.70 6.85
CA ALA A 481 -20.60 5.61 6.61
C ALA A 481 -20.64 5.98 5.13
N PHE A 482 -21.53 5.37 4.37
CA PHE A 482 -21.85 5.84 3.02
C PHE A 482 -22.79 7.04 3.12
N ARG A 483 -22.47 8.15 2.45
CA ARG A 483 -23.29 9.36 2.42
C ARG A 483 -24.64 9.17 1.72
N HIS A 484 -24.81 8.08 0.98
CA HIS A 484 -26.06 7.72 0.30
C HIS A 484 -26.33 6.23 0.49
N ALA A 485 -27.56 5.88 0.81
CA ALA A 485 -28.01 4.51 0.82
C ALA A 485 -27.93 3.98 -0.63
N ILE A 486 -26.99 3.07 -0.89
CA ILE A 486 -26.88 2.37 -2.16
C ILE A 486 -27.66 1.08 -2.00
N GLY A 487 -28.79 0.96 -2.70
CA GLY A 487 -29.60 -0.26 -2.68
C GLY A 487 -28.97 -1.36 -3.55
N PRO A 488 -29.45 -2.61 -3.44
CA PRO A 488 -28.99 -3.71 -4.29
C PRO A 488 -29.18 -3.49 -5.79
N ALA A 489 -29.94 -2.45 -6.18
CA ALA A 489 -30.23 -2.07 -7.55
C ALA A 489 -29.38 -0.89 -8.09
N ASP A 490 -28.57 -0.26 -7.24
CA ASP A 490 -27.67 0.83 -7.62
C ASP A 490 -26.27 0.30 -7.93
#